data_2a462442da0a158acaa9dcbab889fd63
#
_entry.id   2a462442da0a158acaa9dcbab889fd63
#
_cell.length_a   1.000
_cell.length_b   1.000
_cell.length_c   1.000
_cell.angle_alpha   90.00
_cell.angle_beta   90.00
_cell.angle_gamma   90.00
#
_symmetry.space_group_name_H-M   'P 1'
#
loop_
_entity.id
_entity.type
_entity.pdbx_description
1 polymer ?
#
loop_
_entity_poly.entity_id
_entity_poly.type
_entity_poly.pdbx_seq_one_letter_code
_entity_poly.pdbx_strand_id
1 'polypeptide(L)'
;CGVYVGSSELGEAFMSALNGGRTVDFNIIQKKINYLLDNGSKVVDEIGIGTDNHGNSYNFDFVNEAEKITLSVGNNIYNAEAVQPQDGASASYGFAPDGNSGYKYELHYYEDGTVFDGRSCGECFIWEINVPVTNFERVQLKYNVKLTDPQTENGTYIVETNKWAALYPEDSLGNQGESQEFEKPEVSYTNQAAK
;
A
#
# COMPACT_ATOMS: atom_id res chain seq x y z
N CYS A 1 -6.73 -1.54 -7.88
CA CYS A 1 -5.74 -0.50 -7.73
C CYS A 1 -4.65 -0.72 -8.71
N GLY A 2 -4.43 0.24 -9.56
CA GLY A 2 -3.15 0.27 -10.22
C GLY A 2 -2.16 0.90 -9.25
N VAL A 3 -1.07 0.23 -8.94
CA VAL A 3 0.08 0.95 -8.44
C VAL A 3 0.55 1.82 -9.58
N TYR A 4 0.32 3.13 -9.45
CA TYR A 4 0.82 4.06 -10.44
C TYR A 4 2.27 4.38 -10.11
N VAL A 5 3.16 3.89 -10.92
CA VAL A 5 4.53 4.37 -10.95
C VAL A 5 4.62 5.28 -12.16
N GLY A 6 4.74 6.58 -11.92
CA GLY A 6 4.93 7.55 -13.00
C GLY A 6 6.19 7.21 -13.81
N SER A 7 6.12 7.31 -15.14
CA SER A 7 7.16 6.81 -16.05
C SER A 7 8.52 7.48 -15.91
N SER A 8 8.59 8.73 -15.42
CA SER A 8 9.83 9.46 -15.17
C SER A 8 10.37 9.26 -13.74
N GLU A 9 9.48 8.97 -12.80
CA GLU A 9 9.82 8.72 -11.40
C GLU A 9 10.17 7.24 -11.16
N LEU A 10 9.82 6.36 -12.09
CA LEU A 10 10.15 4.94 -12.06
C LEU A 10 11.66 4.72 -11.98
N GLY A 11 12.45 5.43 -12.77
CA GLY A 11 13.90 5.31 -12.76
C GLY A 11 14.50 5.80 -11.45
N GLU A 12 14.00 6.93 -10.92
CA GLU A 12 14.50 7.52 -9.68
C GLU A 12 14.02 6.73 -8.45
N ALA A 13 12.75 6.33 -8.43
CA ALA A 13 12.22 5.45 -7.39
C ALA A 13 12.88 4.07 -7.42
N PHE A 14 13.25 3.59 -8.61
CA PHE A 14 13.95 2.33 -8.79
C PHE A 14 15.40 2.38 -8.29
N MET A 15 16.12 3.46 -8.59
CA MET A 15 17.44 3.71 -8.01
C MET A 15 17.38 3.92 -6.51
N SER A 16 16.28 4.48 -6.01
CA SER A 16 16.00 4.59 -4.58
C SER A 16 15.68 3.24 -3.94
N ALA A 17 15.05 2.30 -4.65
CA ALA A 17 14.80 0.94 -4.17
C ALA A 17 16.09 0.13 -4.02
N LEU A 18 17.04 0.31 -4.92
CA LEU A 18 18.40 -0.24 -4.78
C LEU A 18 19.15 0.39 -3.60
N ASN A 19 18.77 1.58 -3.16
CA ASN A 19 19.36 2.35 -2.07
C ASN A 19 18.52 2.37 -0.77
N GLY A 20 17.46 1.57 -0.69
CA GLY A 20 16.70 1.45 0.55
C GLY A 20 15.23 1.83 0.54
N GLY A 21 14.56 1.94 -0.59
CA GLY A 21 13.11 2.05 -0.56
C GLY A 21 12.48 2.58 -1.84
N ARG A 22 11.28 2.15 -2.09
CA ARG A 22 10.47 2.58 -3.22
C ARG A 22 9.13 3.12 -2.74
N THR A 23 8.67 4.19 -3.37
CA THR A 23 7.31 4.71 -3.16
C THR A 23 6.33 3.95 -4.04
N VAL A 24 5.29 3.40 -3.44
CA VAL A 24 4.18 2.74 -4.12
C VAL A 24 2.93 3.59 -3.90
N ASP A 25 2.27 3.98 -4.99
CA ASP A 25 1.04 4.76 -4.96
C ASP A 25 -0.18 3.84 -5.07
N PHE A 26 -1.08 3.88 -4.09
CA PHE A 26 -2.40 3.28 -4.17
C PHE A 26 -3.40 4.28 -4.73
N ASN A 27 -3.97 3.94 -5.88
CA ASN A 27 -5.12 4.67 -6.42
C ASN A 27 -6.37 3.83 -6.20
N ILE A 28 -7.32 4.35 -5.44
CA ILE A 28 -8.66 3.79 -5.42
C ILE A 28 -9.32 4.13 -6.76
N ILE A 29 -9.45 3.14 -7.64
CA ILE A 29 -10.12 3.33 -8.93
C ILE A 29 -11.63 3.29 -8.66
N GLN A 30 -12.22 4.45 -8.43
CA GLN A 30 -13.67 4.58 -8.24
C GLN A 30 -14.51 4.27 -9.48
N LYS A 31 -13.91 4.09 -10.65
CA LYS A 31 -14.62 3.98 -11.94
C LYS A 31 -15.46 2.71 -12.13
N LYS A 32 -15.33 1.70 -11.27
CA LYS A 32 -16.14 0.47 -11.33
C LYS A 32 -16.99 0.21 -10.09
N ILE A 33 -16.85 1.02 -9.07
CA ILE A 33 -17.56 0.84 -7.81
C ILE A 33 -18.75 1.77 -7.82
N ASN A 34 -19.93 1.25 -8.11
CA ASN A 34 -21.20 1.97 -7.95
C ASN A 34 -21.58 2.17 -6.48
N TYR A 35 -20.64 2.00 -5.56
CA TYR A 35 -20.81 2.19 -4.14
C TYR A 35 -20.05 3.44 -3.71
N LEU A 36 -20.71 4.30 -2.96
CA LEU A 36 -20.03 5.30 -2.18
C LEU A 36 -19.18 4.55 -1.15
N LEU A 37 -17.87 4.78 -1.17
CA LEU A 37 -17.03 4.34 -0.07
C LEU A 37 -17.41 5.19 1.13
N ASP A 38 -17.87 4.55 2.18
CA ASP A 38 -18.28 5.21 3.42
C ASP A 38 -17.42 4.75 4.58
N ASN A 39 -17.73 5.28 5.75
CA ASN A 39 -17.13 4.89 7.00
C ASN A 39 -17.17 3.37 7.18
N GLY A 40 -16.03 2.76 7.47
CA GLY A 40 -15.88 1.30 7.59
C GLY A 40 -15.24 0.62 6.38
N SER A 41 -15.17 1.31 5.21
CA SER A 41 -14.46 0.74 4.06
C SER A 41 -12.98 0.54 4.36
N LYS A 42 -12.41 -0.59 3.88
CA LYS A 42 -11.02 -0.95 4.15
C LYS A 42 -10.28 -1.35 2.90
N VAL A 43 -8.99 -1.06 2.87
CA VAL A 43 -8.05 -1.62 1.89
C VAL A 43 -7.05 -2.47 2.65
N VAL A 44 -6.88 -3.71 2.22
CA VAL A 44 -5.85 -4.62 2.73
C VAL A 44 -4.80 -4.77 1.66
N ASP A 45 -3.54 -4.70 2.06
CA ASP A 45 -2.41 -4.84 1.16
C ASP A 45 -1.33 -5.73 1.79
N GLU A 46 -1.08 -6.87 1.19
CA GLU A 46 -0.03 -7.80 1.56
C GLU A 46 1.22 -7.48 0.74
N ILE A 47 2.32 -7.17 1.45
CA ILE A 47 3.60 -6.76 0.85
C ILE A 47 4.16 -7.88 -0.03
N GLY A 48 4.88 -7.50 -1.08
CA GLY A 48 5.35 -8.40 -2.11
C GLY A 48 6.41 -9.38 -1.62
N ILE A 49 6.09 -10.67 -1.72
CA ILE A 49 7.01 -11.79 -1.54
C ILE A 49 6.71 -12.82 -2.61
N GLY A 50 7.73 -13.37 -3.24
CA GLY A 50 7.52 -14.34 -4.31
C GLY A 50 8.80 -14.80 -4.99
N THR A 51 8.67 -15.10 -6.28
CA THR A 51 9.78 -15.45 -7.17
C THR A 51 9.82 -14.52 -8.36
N ASP A 52 11.02 -14.10 -8.75
CA ASP A 52 11.25 -13.26 -9.91
C ASP A 52 11.09 -14.02 -11.24
N ASN A 53 11.29 -13.35 -12.36
CA ASN A 53 11.22 -13.92 -13.70
C ASN A 53 12.31 -14.98 -13.99
N HIS A 54 13.30 -15.16 -13.12
CA HIS A 54 14.33 -16.21 -13.18
C HIS A 54 14.09 -17.33 -12.17
N GLY A 55 13.03 -17.25 -11.35
CA GLY A 55 12.71 -18.23 -10.32
C GLY A 55 13.43 -18.05 -8.99
N ASN A 56 14.13 -16.91 -8.79
CA ASN A 56 14.77 -16.61 -7.51
C ASN A 56 13.76 -15.98 -6.56
N SER A 57 13.83 -16.35 -5.28
CA SER A 57 13.01 -15.75 -4.24
C SER A 57 13.37 -14.28 -4.04
N TYR A 58 12.36 -13.47 -3.77
CA TYR A 58 12.51 -12.07 -3.36
C TYR A 58 11.54 -11.73 -2.23
N ASN A 59 11.86 -10.68 -1.48
CA ASN A 59 11.00 -10.13 -0.44
C ASN A 59 11.10 -8.61 -0.46
N PHE A 60 9.94 -7.95 -0.29
CA PHE A 60 9.85 -6.54 0.04
C PHE A 60 9.43 -6.38 1.48
N ASP A 61 10.01 -5.41 2.18
CA ASP A 61 9.58 -4.96 3.48
C ASP A 61 8.94 -3.59 3.37
N PHE A 62 7.92 -3.34 4.16
CA PHE A 62 7.34 -2.02 4.33
C PHE A 62 8.32 -1.08 5.05
N VAL A 63 8.49 0.13 4.53
CA VAL A 63 9.30 1.15 5.19
C VAL A 63 8.44 1.85 6.25
N ASN A 64 8.50 1.32 7.47
CA ASN A 64 7.71 1.75 8.62
C ASN A 64 8.24 3.08 9.23
N GLU A 65 8.20 4.14 8.43
CA GLU A 65 8.66 5.49 8.78
C GLU A 65 7.55 6.50 8.44
N ALA A 66 7.02 7.22 9.43
CA ALA A 66 5.88 8.15 9.24
C ALA A 66 6.10 9.17 8.13
N GLU A 67 7.32 9.71 8.00
CA GLU A 67 7.67 10.69 6.98
C GLU A 67 7.72 10.12 5.55
N LYS A 68 7.66 8.81 5.39
CA LYS A 68 7.60 8.12 4.10
C LYS A 68 6.17 7.73 3.70
N ILE A 69 5.19 8.06 4.54
CA ILE A 69 3.80 7.68 4.34
C ILE A 69 2.97 8.95 4.21
N THR A 70 2.25 9.10 3.11
CA THR A 70 1.38 10.25 2.88
C THR A 70 0.05 9.83 2.28
N LEU A 71 -1.00 10.57 2.59
CA LEU A 71 -2.33 10.40 2.02
C LEU A 71 -2.73 11.67 1.26
N SER A 72 -3.15 11.53 0.01
CA SER A 72 -3.76 12.60 -0.78
C SER A 72 -5.26 12.37 -0.90
N VAL A 73 -6.05 13.40 -0.62
CA VAL A 73 -7.52 13.40 -0.80
C VAL A 73 -7.88 14.62 -1.62
N GLY A 74 -8.26 14.42 -2.86
CA GLY A 74 -8.41 15.51 -3.81
C GLY A 74 -7.09 16.27 -3.96
N ASN A 75 -7.08 17.55 -3.60
CA ASN A 75 -5.91 18.43 -3.63
C ASN A 75 -5.17 18.54 -2.28
N ASN A 76 -5.68 17.88 -1.25
CA ASN A 76 -5.08 17.93 0.08
C ASN A 76 -4.10 16.78 0.27
N ILE A 77 -2.96 17.07 0.89
CA ILE A 77 -1.93 16.08 1.25
C ILE A 77 -1.79 16.07 2.76
N TYR A 78 -1.86 14.89 3.35
CA TYR A 78 -1.71 14.65 4.78
C TYR A 78 -0.50 13.74 5.01
N ASN A 79 0.39 14.16 5.91
CA ASN A 79 1.48 13.30 6.38
C ASN A 79 0.93 12.33 7.42
N ALA A 80 1.54 11.15 7.52
CA ALA A 80 1.23 10.21 8.56
C ALA A 80 1.61 10.77 9.95
N GLU A 81 0.73 10.63 10.91
CA GLU A 81 0.96 10.89 12.32
C GLU A 81 0.95 9.55 13.06
N ALA A 82 2.05 9.21 13.74
CA ALA A 82 2.11 7.97 14.50
C ALA A 82 1.10 8.04 15.67
N VAL A 83 0.28 6.99 15.79
CA VAL A 83 -0.72 6.85 16.83
C VAL A 83 -0.50 5.56 17.62
N GLN A 84 -1.25 5.38 18.73
CA GLN A 84 -1.21 4.13 19.47
C GLN A 84 -1.58 2.97 18.53
N PRO A 85 -0.72 1.95 18.40
CA PRO A 85 -1.03 0.80 17.55
C PRO A 85 -2.35 0.12 17.93
N GLN A 86 -3.14 -0.24 16.94
CA GLN A 86 -4.29 -1.10 17.11
C GLN A 86 -3.86 -2.47 17.64
N ASP A 87 -4.72 -3.19 18.32
CA ASP A 87 -4.39 -4.52 18.87
C ASP A 87 -3.86 -5.47 17.80
N GLY A 88 -2.67 -6.01 18.05
CA GLY A 88 -1.95 -6.87 17.11
C GLY A 88 -1.16 -6.14 16.01
N ALA A 89 -1.32 -4.83 15.82
CA ALA A 89 -0.54 -4.07 14.85
C ALA A 89 0.85 -3.72 15.39
N SER A 90 1.86 -3.76 14.53
CA SER A 90 3.24 -3.35 14.83
C SER A 90 3.38 -1.83 14.88
N ALA A 91 2.60 -1.11 14.04
CA ALA A 91 2.50 0.34 14.05
C ALA A 91 1.13 0.78 13.54
N SER A 92 0.72 2.00 13.91
CA SER A 92 -0.48 2.65 13.39
C SER A 92 -0.23 4.12 13.09
N TYR A 93 -0.91 4.62 12.05
CA TYR A 93 -0.78 5.98 11.56
C TYR A 93 -2.14 6.57 11.26
N GLY A 94 -2.35 7.81 11.71
CA GLY A 94 -3.54 8.60 11.41
C GLY A 94 -3.28 9.66 10.34
N PHE A 95 -4.31 10.00 9.56
CA PHE A 95 -4.28 11.06 8.55
C PHE A 95 -5.56 11.89 8.64
N ALA A 96 -5.42 13.20 8.48
CA ALA A 96 -6.53 14.15 8.52
C ALA A 96 -7.34 14.02 9.82
N PRO A 97 -6.95 14.70 10.92
CA PRO A 97 -7.70 14.69 12.16
C PRO A 97 -9.19 14.98 11.96
N ASP A 98 -10.06 14.24 12.65
CA ASP A 98 -11.51 14.36 12.54
C ASP A 98 -12.14 15.47 13.41
N GLY A 99 -11.32 16.07 14.27
CA GLY A 99 -11.73 17.09 15.23
C GLY A 99 -12.26 16.55 16.56
N ASN A 100 -12.34 15.20 16.73
CA ASN A 100 -12.85 14.52 17.92
C ASN A 100 -11.85 13.53 18.54
N SER A 101 -10.57 13.83 18.41
CA SER A 101 -9.45 12.98 18.86
C SER A 101 -9.20 11.71 18.04
N GLY A 102 -9.79 11.59 16.85
CA GLY A 102 -9.58 10.51 15.88
C GLY A 102 -9.07 11.04 14.54
N TYR A 103 -8.98 10.13 13.58
CA TYR A 103 -8.55 10.42 12.23
C TYR A 103 -9.57 9.96 11.20
N LYS A 104 -9.68 10.69 10.10
CA LYS A 104 -10.55 10.33 8.98
C LYS A 104 -10.07 9.11 8.22
N TYR A 105 -8.77 8.84 8.30
CA TYR A 105 -8.14 7.67 7.68
C TYR A 105 -7.07 7.14 8.63
N GLU A 106 -6.97 5.83 8.75
CA GLU A 106 -5.99 5.17 9.60
C GLU A 106 -5.32 4.01 8.85
N LEU A 107 -4.01 3.84 9.06
CA LEU A 107 -3.20 2.75 8.53
C LEU A 107 -2.69 1.92 9.69
N HIS A 108 -2.95 0.62 9.67
CA HIS A 108 -2.47 -0.34 10.67
C HIS A 108 -1.53 -1.32 10.01
N TYR A 109 -0.27 -1.31 10.41
CA TYR A 109 0.78 -2.17 9.86
C TYR A 109 1.01 -3.39 10.74
N TYR A 110 1.10 -4.56 10.12
CA TYR A 110 1.30 -5.87 10.75
C TYR A 110 2.55 -6.51 10.14
N GLU A 111 3.70 -6.38 10.81
CA GLU A 111 4.99 -6.94 10.37
C GLU A 111 4.96 -8.46 10.28
N ASP A 112 4.39 -9.12 11.30
CA ASP A 112 4.24 -10.58 11.38
C ASP A 112 2.96 -11.09 10.69
N GLY A 113 2.25 -10.20 9.99
CA GLY A 113 0.99 -10.51 9.34
C GLY A 113 -0.22 -10.52 10.27
N THR A 114 -1.38 -10.77 9.68
CA THR A 114 -2.65 -10.87 10.42
C THR A 114 -3.67 -11.71 9.65
N VAL A 115 -4.81 -11.96 10.26
CA VAL A 115 -5.95 -12.59 9.59
C VAL A 115 -6.99 -11.51 9.32
N PHE A 116 -7.37 -11.34 8.06
CA PHE A 116 -8.42 -10.43 7.65
C PHE A 116 -9.44 -11.16 6.79
N ASP A 117 -10.72 -11.08 7.15
CA ASP A 117 -11.83 -11.73 6.45
C ASP A 117 -11.59 -13.23 6.18
N GLY A 118 -11.03 -13.93 7.20
CA GLY A 118 -10.69 -15.36 7.11
C GLY A 118 -9.45 -15.68 6.26
N ARG A 119 -8.81 -14.70 5.63
CA ARG A 119 -7.54 -14.85 4.90
C ARG A 119 -6.37 -14.52 5.82
N SER A 120 -5.40 -15.43 5.88
CA SER A 120 -4.11 -15.16 6.50
C SER A 120 -3.24 -14.36 5.53
N CYS A 121 -2.82 -13.19 5.95
CA CYS A 121 -1.86 -12.35 5.24
C CYS A 121 -0.51 -12.43 5.96
N GLY A 122 0.59 -12.44 5.20
CA GLY A 122 1.93 -12.19 5.72
C GLY A 122 2.10 -10.71 6.09
N GLU A 123 3.31 -10.17 5.98
CA GLU A 123 3.52 -8.75 6.17
C GLU A 123 2.53 -7.92 5.35
N CYS A 124 1.76 -7.08 6.04
CA CYS A 124 0.67 -6.35 5.40
C CYS A 124 0.29 -5.09 6.16
N PHE A 125 -0.55 -4.28 5.55
CA PHE A 125 -1.30 -3.26 6.27
C PHE A 125 -2.79 -3.29 5.94
N ILE A 126 -3.58 -2.76 6.86
CA ILE A 126 -5.01 -2.48 6.70
C ILE A 126 -5.16 -0.97 6.75
N TRP A 127 -5.70 -0.40 5.69
CA TRP A 127 -6.03 1.01 5.62
C TRP A 127 -7.54 1.19 5.78
N GLU A 128 -7.94 1.91 6.83
CA GLU A 128 -9.32 2.18 7.17
C GLU A 128 -9.75 3.57 6.70
N ILE A 129 -10.94 3.63 6.12
CA ILE A 129 -11.59 4.86 5.64
C ILE A 129 -12.75 5.14 6.59
N ASN A 130 -12.61 6.17 7.43
CA ASN A 130 -13.56 6.49 8.51
C ASN A 130 -14.51 7.64 8.16
N VAL A 131 -14.58 8.01 6.89
CA VAL A 131 -15.45 9.10 6.38
C VAL A 131 -15.98 8.75 5.00
N PRO A 132 -17.13 9.31 4.58
CA PRO A 132 -17.59 9.18 3.22
C PRO A 132 -16.57 9.73 2.21
N VAL A 133 -16.26 8.95 1.19
CA VAL A 133 -15.45 9.40 0.06
C VAL A 133 -16.39 9.81 -1.07
N THR A 134 -16.33 11.06 -1.48
CA THR A 134 -17.18 11.54 -2.57
C THR A 134 -16.82 10.89 -3.89
N ASN A 135 -17.80 10.71 -4.78
CA ASN A 135 -17.62 10.06 -6.09
C ASN A 135 -16.58 10.72 -7.00
N PHE A 136 -16.12 11.94 -6.66
CA PHE A 136 -15.22 12.74 -7.48
C PHE A 136 -13.87 13.00 -6.81
N GLU A 137 -13.68 12.58 -5.57
CA GLU A 137 -12.41 12.70 -4.89
C GLU A 137 -11.51 11.50 -5.18
N ARG A 138 -10.30 11.80 -5.62
CA ARG A 138 -9.24 10.80 -5.69
C ARG A 138 -8.61 10.67 -4.31
N VAL A 139 -8.61 9.47 -3.77
CA VAL A 139 -7.90 9.15 -2.54
C VAL A 139 -6.70 8.28 -2.88
N GLN A 140 -5.52 8.66 -2.42
CA GLN A 140 -4.27 8.01 -2.76
C GLN A 140 -3.37 7.91 -1.54
N LEU A 141 -3.06 6.68 -1.12
CA LEU A 141 -2.04 6.40 -0.12
C LEU A 141 -0.70 6.17 -0.82
N LYS A 142 0.35 6.84 -0.34
CA LYS A 142 1.74 6.67 -0.78
C LYS A 142 2.58 6.16 0.38
N TYR A 143 3.34 5.12 0.13
CA TYR A 143 4.29 4.54 1.08
C TYR A 143 5.48 3.96 0.33
N ASN A 144 6.54 3.63 1.05
CA ASN A 144 7.73 3.00 0.48
C ASN A 144 7.79 1.53 0.87
N VAL A 145 8.26 0.70 -0.06
CA VAL A 145 8.70 -0.66 0.22
C VAL A 145 10.17 -0.81 -0.18
N LYS A 146 10.88 -1.69 0.49
CA LYS A 146 12.29 -1.96 0.28
C LYS A 146 12.47 -3.41 -0.16
N LEU A 147 13.13 -3.63 -1.29
CA LEU A 147 13.60 -4.95 -1.68
C LEU A 147 14.78 -5.36 -0.78
N THR A 148 14.64 -6.44 -0.02
CA THR A 148 15.60 -6.84 1.03
C THR A 148 16.74 -7.67 0.50
N ASP A 149 16.46 -8.58 -0.45
CA ASP A 149 17.44 -9.51 -1.00
C ASP A 149 17.52 -9.40 -2.53
N PRO A 150 18.05 -8.26 -3.07
CA PRO A 150 18.22 -8.12 -4.52
C PRO A 150 19.24 -9.14 -5.03
N GLN A 151 18.96 -9.70 -6.21
CA GLN A 151 19.88 -10.61 -6.87
C GLN A 151 21.20 -9.89 -7.21
N THR A 152 22.32 -10.59 -7.03
CA THR A 152 23.66 -10.05 -7.23
C THR A 152 24.28 -10.43 -8.57
N GLU A 153 23.72 -11.40 -9.27
CA GLU A 153 24.17 -11.79 -10.60
C GLU A 153 23.74 -10.76 -11.66
N ASN A 154 24.48 -10.72 -12.77
CA ASN A 154 24.11 -9.86 -13.89
C ASN A 154 22.79 -10.29 -14.50
N GLY A 155 21.88 -9.36 -14.64
CA GLY A 155 20.56 -9.67 -15.21
C GLY A 155 19.54 -8.58 -14.95
N THR A 156 18.40 -8.71 -15.62
CA THR A 156 17.21 -7.89 -15.35
C THR A 156 16.17 -8.77 -14.66
N TYR A 157 15.76 -8.34 -13.49
CA TYR A 157 14.84 -9.06 -12.63
C TYR A 157 13.52 -8.32 -12.57
N ILE A 158 12.41 -9.07 -12.64
CA ILE A 158 11.04 -8.55 -12.55
C ILE A 158 10.41 -9.13 -11.30
N VAL A 159 9.85 -8.26 -10.45
CA VAL A 159 9.27 -8.60 -9.15
C VAL A 159 7.96 -7.84 -8.94
N GLU A 160 7.03 -8.44 -8.19
CA GLU A 160 5.76 -7.81 -7.80
C GLU A 160 5.92 -7.13 -6.44
N THR A 161 5.48 -5.87 -6.31
CA THR A 161 5.60 -5.12 -5.03
C THR A 161 4.53 -5.49 -4.01
N ASN A 162 3.46 -6.14 -4.47
CA ASN A 162 2.37 -6.64 -3.64
C ASN A 162 2.14 -8.11 -3.93
N LYS A 163 1.96 -8.91 -2.91
CA LYS A 163 1.51 -10.30 -3.07
C LYS A 163 0.01 -10.36 -3.34
N TRP A 164 -0.74 -9.49 -2.69
CA TRP A 164 -2.19 -9.37 -2.83
C TRP A 164 -2.65 -8.03 -2.25
N ALA A 165 -3.65 -7.41 -2.87
CA ALA A 165 -4.32 -6.26 -2.31
C ALA A 165 -5.80 -6.24 -2.73
N ALA A 166 -6.69 -5.80 -1.84
CA ALA A 166 -8.11 -5.69 -2.12
C ALA A 166 -8.80 -4.56 -1.34
N LEU A 167 -9.85 -4.01 -1.95
CA LEU A 167 -10.77 -3.08 -1.34
C LEU A 167 -12.00 -3.87 -0.83
N TYR A 168 -12.40 -3.57 0.39
CA TYR A 168 -13.63 -4.01 1.04
C TYR A 168 -14.52 -2.77 1.24
N PRO A 169 -15.45 -2.50 0.31
CA PRO A 169 -16.30 -1.32 0.40
C PRO A 169 -17.40 -1.54 1.46
N GLU A 170 -17.73 -0.48 2.18
CA GLU A 170 -18.87 -0.44 3.08
C GLU A 170 -19.74 0.77 2.70
N ASP A 171 -21.07 0.63 2.81
CA ASP A 171 -22.01 1.72 2.55
C ASP A 171 -22.38 2.47 3.85
N SER A 172 -23.11 3.57 3.73
CA SER A 172 -23.54 4.40 4.87
C SER A 172 -24.46 3.69 5.88
N LEU A 173 -24.92 2.49 5.59
CA LEU A 173 -25.73 1.66 6.47
C LEU A 173 -24.91 0.55 7.14
N GLY A 174 -23.61 0.49 6.85
CA GLY A 174 -22.70 -0.55 7.36
C GLY A 174 -22.82 -1.88 6.60
N ASN A 175 -23.40 -1.88 5.40
CA ASN A 175 -23.45 -3.09 4.57
C ASN A 175 -22.15 -3.20 3.78
N GLN A 176 -21.49 -4.34 3.86
CA GLN A 176 -20.33 -4.64 3.05
C GLN A 176 -20.74 -4.96 1.61
N GLY A 177 -20.09 -4.31 0.67
CA GLY A 177 -20.18 -4.64 -0.75
C GLY A 177 -19.23 -5.76 -1.13
N GLU A 178 -19.26 -6.15 -2.41
CA GLU A 178 -18.36 -7.15 -2.96
C GLU A 178 -16.92 -6.61 -2.94
N SER A 179 -15.98 -7.41 -2.41
CA SER A 179 -14.57 -7.04 -2.39
C SER A 179 -13.98 -6.99 -3.79
N GLN A 180 -13.04 -6.08 -4.02
CA GLN A 180 -12.39 -5.89 -5.31
C GLN A 180 -10.88 -6.02 -5.17
N GLU A 181 -10.32 -7.04 -5.82
CA GLU A 181 -8.87 -7.20 -5.89
C GLU A 181 -8.25 -6.18 -6.84
N PHE A 182 -7.04 -5.80 -6.53
CA PHE A 182 -6.23 -4.88 -7.30
C PHE A 182 -5.20 -5.64 -8.15
N GLU A 183 -4.85 -5.05 -9.30
CA GLU A 183 -3.75 -5.58 -10.10
C GLU A 183 -2.43 -5.45 -9.32
N LYS A 184 -1.58 -6.47 -9.43
CA LYS A 184 -0.26 -6.47 -8.81
C LYS A 184 0.71 -5.66 -9.67
N PRO A 185 1.36 -4.66 -9.09
CA PRO A 185 2.34 -3.88 -9.83
C PRO A 185 3.66 -4.64 -9.93
N GLU A 186 4.16 -4.70 -11.14
CA GLU A 186 5.48 -5.24 -11.43
C GLU A 186 6.53 -4.12 -11.48
N VAL A 187 7.71 -4.44 -11.00
CA VAL A 187 8.90 -3.60 -11.15
C VAL A 187 10.07 -4.41 -11.65
N SER A 188 10.93 -3.78 -12.42
CA SER A 188 12.17 -4.40 -12.90
C SER A 188 13.39 -3.66 -12.37
N TYR A 189 14.45 -4.40 -12.06
CA TYR A 189 15.75 -3.87 -11.76
C TYR A 189 16.84 -4.63 -12.52
N THR A 190 17.94 -3.95 -12.81
CA THR A 190 19.07 -4.54 -13.53
C THR A 190 20.29 -4.47 -12.66
N ASN A 191 20.93 -5.60 -12.44
CA ASN A 191 22.25 -5.67 -11.85
C ASN A 191 23.30 -5.83 -12.95
N GLN A 192 24.32 -5.00 -12.91
CA GLN A 192 25.47 -5.07 -13.82
C GLN A 192 26.73 -5.12 -12.98
N ALA A 193 27.61 -6.11 -13.22
CA ALA A 193 28.90 -6.13 -12.57
C ALA A 193 29.65 -4.83 -12.90
N ALA A 194 30.21 -4.20 -11.89
CA ALA A 194 31.14 -3.10 -12.08
C ALA A 194 32.32 -3.63 -12.95
N LYS A 195 32.58 -2.94 -14.04
CA LYS A 195 33.73 -3.24 -14.92
C LYS A 195 35.03 -2.85 -14.22
#